data_75ffbe76703902cec503e2406555719d
#
_entry.id   75ffbe76703902cec503e2406555719d
#
_cell.length_a   1.000
_cell.length_b   1.000
_cell.length_c   1.000
_cell.angle_alpha   90.00
_cell.angle_beta   90.00
_cell.angle_gamma   90.00
#
_symmetry.space_group_name_H-M   'P 1'
#
loop_
_entity.id
_entity.type
_entity.pdbx_description
1 polymer ?
#
loop_
_entity_poly.entity_id
_entity_poly.type
_entity_poly.pdbx_seq_one_letter_code
_entity_poly.pdbx_strand_id
1 'polypeptide(L)'
;MSSKRAPQQVASLVERLNRLGLLLRDESRGLDRSDLVLGAPCTHDSRQVLPGGAFVAIAGARADGATFAQEALRRGAVLLISEPAGVRLISTLGPEAVEVPLIAVSNARRALAEASAWWEGDPAEELAVIGVTGTDGKTTTATYLATALSAAGFSAGLISTALQRVGGGEEPVAAHQTTPEAPALQAQLRKIAAAGDRAAVLETTSHGLALDRVAAINYAAGIVTNFTSDHLDLHGTVEEYRKAKLLLVDRVRGSAASRAAHLEPLMVIRRADPSLAPFVAAAEAAGIRVVDFDVAEDGALLLDGQRHEVPLRMPGRINALNAAAALALVAAWKLPLDAAIAAVSAEPGPPGRSEAVDAGQPFKVIVDFAHTGPSLTAAIGVARSLLVAGGRLLLVTGAAGERDPGRRTAVGRAASAAEQIWIADEDPRDEDQDVIAASIRDAAGELLGASASERITVLHDRRAAIAAAISAAAPGDVVLLAGKGHERTIERGGVDEPWDEVAAAREALTSLGYPQGT
;
A
#
# COMPACT_ATOMS: atom_id res chain seq x y z
N MET A 1 -9.48 -20.31 -9.46
CA MET A 1 -10.90 -20.47 -9.87
C MET A 1 -11.77 -19.91 -8.76
N SER A 2 -12.45 -18.79 -8.99
CA SER A 2 -13.40 -18.24 -8.02
C SER A 2 -14.52 -19.26 -7.81
N SER A 3 -14.70 -19.77 -6.58
CA SER A 3 -15.86 -20.60 -6.24
C SER A 3 -17.10 -19.76 -6.52
N LYS A 4 -17.97 -20.21 -7.43
CA LYS A 4 -19.27 -19.57 -7.65
C LYS A 4 -20.01 -19.56 -6.32
N ARG A 5 -20.15 -18.42 -5.70
CA ARG A 5 -21.01 -18.26 -4.52
C ARG A 5 -22.45 -18.53 -4.89
N ALA A 6 -23.20 -19.01 -3.93
CA ALA A 6 -24.64 -19.11 -4.07
C ALA A 6 -25.24 -17.71 -4.24
N PRO A 7 -26.29 -17.57 -5.07
CA PRO A 7 -27.02 -16.30 -5.21
C PRO A 7 -27.51 -15.79 -3.85
N GLN A 8 -27.40 -14.47 -3.64
CA GLN A 8 -27.78 -13.82 -2.38
C GLN A 8 -28.94 -12.89 -2.55
N GLN A 9 -29.88 -12.89 -1.62
CA GLN A 9 -31.09 -12.05 -1.68
C GLN A 9 -30.76 -10.57 -1.43
N VAL A 10 -31.13 -9.70 -2.34
CA VAL A 10 -30.91 -8.24 -2.27
C VAL A 10 -31.57 -7.63 -1.03
N ALA A 11 -32.68 -8.21 -0.56
CA ALA A 11 -33.36 -7.75 0.66
C ALA A 11 -32.41 -7.66 1.87
N SER A 12 -31.53 -8.62 2.06
CA SER A 12 -30.55 -8.60 3.17
C SER A 12 -29.47 -7.53 3.00
N LEU A 13 -29.07 -7.18 1.77
CA LEU A 13 -28.21 -6.04 1.51
C LEU A 13 -28.91 -4.71 1.85
N VAL A 14 -30.17 -4.57 1.44
CA VAL A 14 -30.98 -3.37 1.73
C VAL A 14 -31.14 -3.17 3.24
N GLU A 15 -31.45 -4.24 3.98
CA GLU A 15 -31.51 -4.20 5.46
C GLU A 15 -30.18 -3.80 6.09
N ARG A 16 -29.05 -4.30 5.55
CA ARG A 16 -27.72 -3.90 5.99
C ARG A 16 -27.49 -2.40 5.77
N LEU A 17 -27.74 -1.89 4.57
CA LEU A 17 -27.58 -0.48 4.25
C LEU A 17 -28.48 0.41 5.11
N ASN A 18 -29.70 -0.03 5.37
CA ASN A 18 -30.63 0.68 6.25
C ASN A 18 -30.14 0.73 7.71
N ARG A 19 -29.69 -0.39 8.27
CA ARG A 19 -29.15 -0.48 9.63
C ARG A 19 -27.92 0.41 9.82
N LEU A 20 -27.13 0.59 8.76
CA LEU A 20 -25.94 1.45 8.75
C LEU A 20 -26.27 2.94 8.51
N GLY A 21 -27.54 3.29 8.30
CA GLY A 21 -27.94 4.67 7.98
C GLY A 21 -27.48 5.14 6.60
N LEU A 22 -27.17 4.21 5.70
CA LEU A 22 -26.75 4.52 4.34
C LEU A 22 -27.92 4.59 3.36
N LEU A 23 -28.99 3.85 3.60
CA LEU A 23 -30.18 3.85 2.75
C LEU A 23 -30.94 5.17 2.90
N LEU A 24 -31.14 5.90 1.82
CA LEU A 24 -31.97 7.10 1.79
C LEU A 24 -33.36 6.81 1.23
N ARG A 25 -33.42 6.18 0.08
CA ARG A 25 -34.62 5.83 -0.63
C ARG A 25 -34.42 4.60 -1.48
N ASP A 26 -35.53 3.96 -1.69
CA ASP A 26 -35.73 2.92 -2.63
C ASP A 26 -36.56 3.44 -3.80
N GLU A 27 -35.91 3.67 -4.91
CA GLU A 27 -36.51 4.21 -6.13
C GLU A 27 -36.98 3.09 -7.09
N SER A 28 -37.15 1.87 -6.60
CA SER A 28 -37.49 0.68 -7.41
C SER A 28 -38.90 0.70 -8.01
N ARG A 29 -39.65 1.78 -7.87
CA ARG A 29 -40.95 2.09 -8.54
C ARG A 29 -41.93 0.92 -8.58
N GLY A 30 -42.03 0.16 -7.48
CA GLY A 30 -42.95 -0.97 -7.37
C GLY A 30 -42.45 -2.31 -7.93
N LEU A 31 -41.20 -2.39 -8.35
CA LEU A 31 -40.57 -3.67 -8.65
C LEU A 31 -40.45 -4.49 -7.36
N ASP A 32 -40.99 -5.69 -7.36
CA ASP A 32 -40.88 -6.62 -6.24
C ASP A 32 -39.44 -7.09 -6.12
N ARG A 33 -38.83 -6.88 -4.96
CA ARG A 33 -37.46 -7.28 -4.64
C ARG A 33 -37.37 -8.46 -3.70
N SER A 34 -38.49 -8.95 -3.21
CA SER A 34 -38.52 -10.09 -2.29
C SER A 34 -37.77 -11.28 -2.85
N ASP A 35 -37.85 -11.44 -4.18
CA ASP A 35 -37.22 -12.55 -4.91
C ASP A 35 -35.96 -12.16 -5.69
N LEU A 36 -35.53 -10.86 -5.62
CA LEU A 36 -34.32 -10.43 -6.34
C LEU A 36 -33.07 -10.97 -5.68
N VAL A 37 -32.30 -11.73 -6.44
CA VAL A 37 -31.03 -12.29 -6.03
C VAL A 37 -29.88 -11.74 -6.88
N LEU A 38 -28.73 -11.47 -6.25
CA LEU A 38 -27.49 -11.25 -6.97
C LEU A 38 -26.83 -12.61 -7.24
N GLY A 39 -26.50 -12.86 -8.50
CA GLY A 39 -25.74 -14.02 -8.96
C GLY A 39 -24.27 -13.72 -9.19
N ALA A 40 -23.86 -12.47 -9.06
CA ALA A 40 -22.50 -11.97 -9.27
C ALA A 40 -22.19 -10.79 -8.32
N PRO A 41 -20.91 -10.44 -8.10
CA PRO A 41 -20.51 -9.40 -7.16
C PRO A 41 -20.96 -7.99 -7.56
N CYS A 42 -20.83 -7.05 -6.59
CA CYS A 42 -20.99 -5.62 -6.81
C CYS A 42 -19.67 -5.05 -7.36
N THR A 43 -19.78 -4.07 -8.27
CA THR A 43 -18.63 -3.31 -8.78
C THR A 43 -18.99 -1.85 -9.06
N HIS A 44 -18.00 -0.97 -9.08
CA HIS A 44 -18.12 0.43 -9.51
C HIS A 44 -17.56 0.66 -10.93
N ASP A 45 -16.92 -0.34 -11.52
CA ASP A 45 -16.45 -0.30 -12.91
C ASP A 45 -17.48 -0.98 -13.82
N SER A 46 -18.15 -0.20 -14.66
CA SER A 46 -19.17 -0.71 -15.59
C SER A 46 -18.66 -1.82 -16.51
N ARG A 47 -17.36 -1.79 -16.84
CA ARG A 47 -16.68 -2.78 -17.70
C ARG A 47 -16.47 -4.14 -17.01
N GLN A 48 -16.51 -4.16 -15.67
CA GLN A 48 -16.34 -5.36 -14.82
C GLN A 48 -17.66 -5.95 -14.35
N VAL A 49 -18.79 -5.34 -14.72
CA VAL A 49 -20.10 -5.90 -14.40
C VAL A 49 -20.27 -7.27 -15.04
N LEU A 50 -20.63 -8.25 -14.23
CA LEU A 50 -20.98 -9.59 -14.65
C LEU A 50 -22.51 -9.75 -14.64
N PRO A 51 -23.09 -10.59 -15.52
CA PRO A 51 -24.54 -10.85 -15.54
C PRO A 51 -25.06 -11.31 -14.16
N GLY A 52 -26.11 -10.67 -13.67
CA GLY A 52 -26.66 -10.90 -12.34
C GLY A 52 -25.96 -10.14 -11.20
N GLY A 53 -25.00 -9.28 -11.49
CA GLY A 53 -24.29 -8.45 -10.50
C GLY A 53 -24.97 -7.11 -10.25
N ALA A 54 -24.38 -6.31 -9.33
CA ALA A 54 -24.81 -4.95 -9.04
C ALA A 54 -23.76 -3.92 -9.50
N PHE A 55 -24.22 -2.79 -9.98
CA PHE A 55 -23.38 -1.64 -10.30
C PHE A 55 -23.60 -0.51 -9.29
N VAL A 56 -22.54 -0.05 -8.66
CA VAL A 56 -22.54 1.09 -7.75
C VAL A 56 -21.94 2.29 -8.47
N ALA A 57 -22.80 3.21 -8.89
CA ALA A 57 -22.42 4.41 -9.60
C ALA A 57 -21.87 5.45 -8.61
N ILE A 58 -20.58 5.72 -8.70
CA ILE A 58 -19.85 6.64 -7.83
C ILE A 58 -19.46 7.88 -8.61
N ALA A 59 -19.73 9.07 -8.06
CA ALA A 59 -19.22 10.32 -8.61
C ALA A 59 -17.69 10.38 -8.44
N GLY A 60 -16.98 10.32 -9.56
CA GLY A 60 -15.51 10.40 -9.60
C GLY A 60 -15.01 11.80 -9.93
N ALA A 61 -13.70 12.04 -9.73
CA ALA A 61 -13.08 13.33 -10.04
C ALA A 61 -13.04 13.66 -11.55
N ARG A 62 -12.96 12.64 -12.43
CA ARG A 62 -12.88 12.81 -13.89
C ARG A 62 -14.23 12.56 -14.59
N ALA A 63 -15.07 11.71 -14.06
CA ALA A 63 -16.38 11.35 -14.63
C ALA A 63 -17.36 10.94 -13.53
N ASP A 64 -18.64 11.19 -13.73
CA ASP A 64 -19.70 10.67 -12.87
C ASP A 64 -20.03 9.22 -13.30
N GLY A 65 -19.87 8.27 -12.38
CA GLY A 65 -20.17 6.85 -12.62
C GLY A 65 -21.62 6.59 -13.08
N ALA A 66 -22.55 7.46 -12.73
CA ALA A 66 -23.94 7.36 -13.16
C ALA A 66 -24.10 7.41 -14.70
N THR A 67 -23.19 8.08 -15.42
CA THR A 67 -23.18 8.11 -16.89
C THR A 67 -22.93 6.74 -17.53
N PHE A 68 -22.32 5.81 -16.79
CA PHE A 68 -22.02 4.46 -17.25
C PHE A 68 -23.09 3.42 -16.86
N ALA A 69 -24.20 3.84 -16.24
CA ALA A 69 -25.25 2.94 -15.80
C ALA A 69 -25.85 2.13 -16.96
N GLN A 70 -26.04 2.75 -18.15
CA GLN A 70 -26.56 2.05 -19.33
C GLN A 70 -25.60 0.96 -19.83
N GLU A 71 -24.30 1.15 -19.74
CA GLU A 71 -23.32 0.10 -20.05
C GLU A 71 -23.40 -1.04 -19.03
N ALA A 72 -23.50 -0.72 -17.74
CA ALA A 72 -23.65 -1.70 -16.69
C ALA A 72 -24.90 -2.57 -16.90
N LEU A 73 -26.04 -1.95 -17.29
CA LEU A 73 -27.28 -2.66 -17.63
C LEU A 73 -27.10 -3.58 -18.84
N ARG A 74 -26.48 -3.09 -19.92
CA ARG A 74 -26.19 -3.93 -21.11
C ARG A 74 -25.30 -5.13 -20.78
N ARG A 75 -24.46 -5.04 -19.75
CA ARG A 75 -23.64 -6.13 -19.24
C ARG A 75 -24.38 -7.05 -18.26
N GLY A 76 -25.63 -6.75 -17.95
CA GLY A 76 -26.49 -7.59 -17.12
C GLY A 76 -26.50 -7.25 -15.64
N ALA A 77 -26.26 -5.98 -15.28
CA ALA A 77 -26.54 -5.52 -13.93
C ALA A 77 -28.02 -5.67 -13.61
N VAL A 78 -28.35 -6.24 -12.45
CA VAL A 78 -29.73 -6.45 -11.98
C VAL A 78 -30.09 -5.52 -10.81
N LEU A 79 -29.14 -4.71 -10.36
CA LEU A 79 -29.28 -3.73 -9.29
C LEU A 79 -28.36 -2.54 -9.56
N LEU A 80 -28.90 -1.33 -9.40
CA LEU A 80 -28.13 -0.08 -9.42
C LEU A 80 -28.17 0.59 -8.05
N ILE A 81 -27.03 1.13 -7.61
CA ILE A 81 -26.89 1.87 -6.35
C ILE A 81 -26.17 3.18 -6.66
N SER A 82 -26.69 4.31 -6.16
CA SER A 82 -26.04 5.60 -6.32
C SER A 82 -26.46 6.62 -5.26
N GLU A 83 -25.76 7.73 -5.19
CA GLU A 83 -26.18 8.90 -4.43
C GLU A 83 -27.31 9.65 -5.16
N PRO A 84 -28.07 10.54 -4.48
CA PRO A 84 -29.26 11.18 -5.08
C PRO A 84 -29.01 11.93 -6.39
N ALA A 85 -27.82 12.50 -6.60
CA ALA A 85 -27.48 13.16 -7.87
C ALA A 85 -27.37 12.14 -9.01
N GLY A 86 -26.67 11.02 -8.78
CA GLY A 86 -26.54 9.94 -9.75
C GLY A 86 -27.88 9.24 -10.02
N VAL A 87 -28.73 9.04 -8.99
CA VAL A 87 -30.09 8.50 -9.17
C VAL A 87 -30.91 9.37 -10.14
N ARG A 88 -30.87 10.70 -9.99
CA ARG A 88 -31.54 11.61 -10.92
C ARG A 88 -31.03 11.45 -12.35
N LEU A 89 -29.69 11.38 -12.51
CA LEU A 89 -29.07 11.21 -13.82
C LEU A 89 -29.45 9.87 -14.46
N ILE A 90 -29.35 8.76 -13.71
CA ILE A 90 -29.73 7.42 -14.16
C ILE A 90 -31.19 7.39 -14.62
N SER A 91 -32.11 8.06 -13.90
CA SER A 91 -33.53 8.11 -14.24
C SER A 91 -33.83 8.82 -15.58
N THR A 92 -32.87 9.56 -16.15
CA THR A 92 -32.98 10.21 -17.46
C THR A 92 -32.43 9.39 -18.63
N LEU A 93 -31.75 8.28 -18.36
CA LEU A 93 -31.04 7.49 -19.38
C LEU A 93 -31.94 6.60 -20.25
N GLY A 94 -33.25 6.59 -20.02
CA GLY A 94 -34.23 5.87 -20.84
C GLY A 94 -34.93 4.73 -20.11
N PRO A 95 -35.84 4.01 -20.81
CA PRO A 95 -36.73 3.02 -20.17
C PRO A 95 -35.98 1.83 -19.57
N GLU A 96 -34.87 1.37 -20.15
CA GLU A 96 -34.08 0.25 -19.64
C GLU A 96 -33.53 0.50 -18.23
N ALA A 97 -33.19 1.76 -17.90
CA ALA A 97 -32.72 2.16 -16.59
C ALA A 97 -33.81 2.14 -15.51
N VAL A 98 -35.07 2.01 -15.92
CA VAL A 98 -36.23 2.00 -15.02
C VAL A 98 -36.70 0.57 -14.72
N GLU A 99 -36.24 -0.42 -15.46
CA GLU A 99 -36.64 -1.83 -15.33
C GLU A 99 -35.89 -2.59 -14.25
N VAL A 100 -34.82 -2.03 -13.72
CA VAL A 100 -34.04 -2.63 -12.60
C VAL A 100 -34.19 -1.81 -11.33
N PRO A 101 -34.12 -2.45 -10.15
CA PRO A 101 -34.12 -1.74 -8.88
C PRO A 101 -32.99 -0.73 -8.80
N LEU A 102 -33.32 0.47 -8.34
CA LEU A 102 -32.39 1.58 -8.13
C LEU A 102 -32.46 2.04 -6.66
N ILE A 103 -31.35 1.97 -5.96
CA ILE A 103 -31.26 2.29 -4.54
C ILE A 103 -30.47 3.60 -4.37
N ALA A 104 -31.09 4.58 -3.68
CA ALA A 104 -30.44 5.82 -3.28
C ALA A 104 -29.75 5.66 -1.93
N VAL A 105 -28.46 5.98 -1.87
CA VAL A 105 -27.63 5.93 -0.65
C VAL A 105 -27.00 7.27 -0.33
N SER A 106 -26.67 7.50 0.94
CA SER A 106 -26.01 8.74 1.40
C SER A 106 -24.52 8.81 1.03
N ASN A 107 -23.88 7.65 0.81
CA ASN A 107 -22.47 7.54 0.42
C ASN A 107 -22.30 6.26 -0.43
N ALA A 108 -22.09 6.43 -1.73
CA ALA A 108 -21.97 5.31 -2.67
C ALA A 108 -20.67 4.50 -2.48
N ARG A 109 -19.57 5.14 -2.08
CA ARG A 109 -18.31 4.43 -1.81
C ARG A 109 -18.43 3.50 -0.61
N ARG A 110 -19.02 4.01 0.47
CA ARG A 110 -19.28 3.21 1.65
C ARG A 110 -20.29 2.10 1.38
N ALA A 111 -21.32 2.38 0.58
CA ALA A 111 -22.28 1.36 0.15
C ALA A 111 -21.62 0.26 -0.68
N LEU A 112 -20.65 0.61 -1.56
CA LEU A 112 -19.86 -0.38 -2.30
C LEU A 112 -19.05 -1.27 -1.37
N ALA A 113 -18.39 -0.69 -0.36
CA ALA A 113 -17.60 -1.47 0.60
C ALA A 113 -18.48 -2.46 1.39
N GLU A 114 -19.63 -1.99 1.88
CA GLU A 114 -20.60 -2.80 2.61
C GLU A 114 -21.24 -3.88 1.75
N ALA A 115 -21.58 -3.56 0.51
CA ALA A 115 -22.13 -4.54 -0.45
C ALA A 115 -21.08 -5.59 -0.84
N SER A 116 -19.82 -5.20 -0.96
CA SER A 116 -18.72 -6.13 -1.26
C SER A 116 -18.44 -7.07 -0.08
N ALA A 117 -18.43 -6.55 1.15
CA ALA A 117 -18.27 -7.37 2.35
C ALA A 117 -19.44 -8.36 2.51
N TRP A 118 -20.68 -7.87 2.34
CA TRP A 118 -21.87 -8.70 2.35
C TRP A 118 -21.80 -9.81 1.28
N TRP A 119 -21.43 -9.47 0.05
CA TRP A 119 -21.27 -10.45 -1.03
C TRP A 119 -20.24 -11.53 -0.68
N GLU A 120 -19.11 -11.14 -0.09
CA GLU A 120 -18.05 -12.04 0.34
C GLU A 120 -18.34 -12.70 1.71
N GLY A 121 -19.50 -12.46 2.34
CA GLY A 121 -19.91 -13.05 3.62
C GLY A 121 -19.07 -12.58 4.79
N ASP A 122 -18.76 -11.28 4.80
CA ASP A 122 -18.08 -10.58 5.89
C ASP A 122 -16.73 -11.20 6.33
N PRO A 123 -15.78 -11.45 5.41
CA PRO A 123 -14.54 -12.13 5.73
C PRO A 123 -13.72 -11.43 6.82
N ALA A 124 -13.84 -10.10 6.95
CA ALA A 124 -13.18 -9.34 8.00
C ALA A 124 -13.68 -9.68 9.41
N GLU A 125 -14.88 -10.26 9.56
CA GLU A 125 -15.38 -10.73 10.86
C GLU A 125 -14.82 -12.14 11.21
N GLU A 126 -14.33 -12.89 10.22
CA GLU A 126 -13.68 -14.20 10.39
C GLU A 126 -12.17 -14.08 10.65
N LEU A 127 -11.59 -12.90 10.48
CA LEU A 127 -10.17 -12.60 10.60
C LEU A 127 -9.90 -11.53 11.66
N ALA A 128 -8.77 -11.61 12.36
CA ALA A 128 -8.20 -10.46 13.05
C ALA A 128 -7.48 -9.58 12.00
N VAL A 129 -8.16 -8.55 11.49
CA VAL A 129 -7.55 -7.65 10.50
C VAL A 129 -6.72 -6.59 11.19
N ILE A 130 -5.45 -6.44 10.80
CA ILE A 130 -4.53 -5.42 11.32
C ILE A 130 -4.22 -4.41 10.23
N GLY A 131 -4.49 -3.13 10.48
CA GLY A 131 -4.20 -2.04 9.56
C GLY A 131 -2.83 -1.44 9.80
N VAL A 132 -1.99 -1.35 8.76
CA VAL A 132 -0.69 -0.66 8.83
C VAL A 132 -0.76 0.60 7.99
N THR A 133 -0.66 1.77 8.63
CA THR A 133 -0.63 3.08 7.98
C THR A 133 0.64 3.85 8.32
N GLY A 134 0.86 4.95 7.64
CA GLY A 134 2.02 5.85 7.78
C GLY A 134 2.38 6.45 6.44
N THR A 135 3.35 7.34 6.38
CA THR A 135 3.88 7.85 5.12
C THR A 135 4.80 6.81 4.51
N ASP A 136 5.81 6.36 5.23
CA ASP A 136 6.79 5.35 4.82
C ASP A 136 6.77 4.12 5.74
N GLY A 137 7.41 3.01 5.31
CA GLY A 137 7.59 1.80 6.12
C GLY A 137 6.40 0.87 6.21
N LYS A 138 5.24 1.19 5.63
CA LYS A 138 4.02 0.36 5.66
C LYS A 138 4.26 -1.07 5.19
N THR A 139 4.82 -1.23 3.99
CA THR A 139 5.07 -2.54 3.36
C THR A 139 6.02 -3.38 4.21
N THR A 140 7.12 -2.79 4.65
CA THR A 140 8.12 -3.50 5.48
C THR A 140 7.53 -3.90 6.84
N THR A 141 6.81 -2.98 7.51
CA THR A 141 6.14 -3.29 8.78
C THR A 141 5.09 -4.38 8.61
N ALA A 142 4.27 -4.30 7.55
CA ALA A 142 3.24 -5.29 7.25
C ALA A 142 3.85 -6.68 6.98
N THR A 143 4.97 -6.74 6.26
CA THR A 143 5.72 -7.98 5.99
C THR A 143 6.27 -8.57 7.28
N TYR A 144 6.99 -7.77 8.08
CA TYR A 144 7.49 -8.23 9.38
C TYR A 144 6.37 -8.71 10.29
N LEU A 145 5.23 -8.00 10.32
CA LEU A 145 4.10 -8.38 11.15
C LEU A 145 3.48 -9.72 10.72
N ALA A 146 3.23 -9.91 9.42
CA ALA A 146 2.67 -11.17 8.92
C ALA A 146 3.61 -12.35 9.21
N THR A 147 4.92 -12.17 9.04
CA THR A 147 5.95 -13.15 9.38
C THR A 147 5.98 -13.43 10.89
N ALA A 148 5.96 -12.39 11.72
CA ALA A 148 5.97 -12.50 13.18
C ALA A 148 4.73 -13.22 13.73
N LEU A 149 3.53 -12.85 13.27
CA LEU A 149 2.27 -13.49 13.68
C LEU A 149 2.25 -14.97 13.30
N SER A 150 2.62 -15.29 12.06
CA SER A 150 2.63 -16.67 11.59
C SER A 150 3.61 -17.54 12.38
N ALA A 151 4.81 -17.05 12.66
CA ALA A 151 5.81 -17.75 13.48
C ALA A 151 5.38 -17.89 14.96
N ALA A 152 4.60 -16.95 15.46
CA ALA A 152 3.99 -17.00 16.79
C ALA A 152 2.77 -17.94 16.86
N GLY A 153 2.48 -18.72 15.82
CA GLY A 153 1.35 -19.65 15.75
C GLY A 153 0.00 -19.00 15.49
N PHE A 154 -0.01 -17.72 15.05
CA PHE A 154 -1.20 -17.00 14.66
C PHE A 154 -1.14 -16.69 13.16
N SER A 155 -1.47 -17.69 12.32
CA SER A 155 -1.32 -17.61 10.85
C SER A 155 -1.93 -16.33 10.28
N ALA A 156 -1.19 -15.65 9.41
CA ALA A 156 -1.57 -14.35 8.89
C ALA A 156 -1.35 -14.24 7.38
N GLY A 157 -2.42 -13.92 6.66
CA GLY A 157 -2.32 -13.42 5.29
C GLY A 157 -1.79 -11.99 5.25
N LEU A 158 -1.33 -11.56 4.08
CA LEU A 158 -0.79 -10.23 3.83
C LEU A 158 -1.37 -9.63 2.56
N ILE A 159 -1.85 -8.40 2.64
CA ILE A 159 -2.27 -7.59 1.50
C ILE A 159 -1.41 -6.32 1.50
N SER A 160 -0.43 -6.27 0.60
CA SER A 160 0.49 -5.14 0.49
C SER A 160 0.79 -4.78 -0.97
N THR A 161 1.52 -3.69 -1.19
CA THR A 161 1.89 -3.22 -2.53
C THR A 161 2.87 -4.17 -3.22
N ALA A 162 3.82 -4.71 -2.48
CA ALA A 162 4.94 -5.49 -3.04
C ALA A 162 4.76 -6.99 -2.89
N LEU A 163 3.92 -7.45 -1.95
CA LEU A 163 3.80 -8.86 -1.59
C LEU A 163 2.38 -9.18 -1.13
N GLN A 164 1.86 -10.33 -1.56
CA GLN A 164 0.64 -10.92 -1.03
C GLN A 164 0.93 -12.32 -0.48
N ARG A 165 0.32 -12.67 0.67
CA ARG A 165 0.42 -14.00 1.26
C ARG A 165 -0.97 -14.54 1.60
N VAL A 166 -1.22 -15.80 1.28
CA VAL A 166 -2.48 -16.51 1.55
C VAL A 166 -2.14 -17.94 1.97
N GLY A 167 -2.58 -18.37 3.13
CA GLY A 167 -2.35 -19.73 3.62
C GLY A 167 -0.86 -20.11 3.72
N GLY A 168 0.00 -19.15 4.04
CA GLY A 168 1.46 -19.32 4.10
C GLY A 168 2.19 -19.32 2.76
N GLY A 169 1.47 -19.25 1.62
CA GLY A 169 2.05 -19.11 0.28
C GLY A 169 2.07 -17.67 -0.20
N GLU A 170 3.00 -17.34 -1.10
CA GLU A 170 3.04 -16.05 -1.78
C GLU A 170 2.22 -16.07 -3.07
N GLU A 171 1.46 -15.01 -3.31
CA GLU A 171 0.68 -14.80 -4.53
C GLU A 171 1.14 -13.55 -5.26
N PRO A 172 0.99 -13.50 -6.61
CA PRO A 172 1.22 -12.26 -7.37
C PRO A 172 0.32 -11.13 -6.87
N VAL A 173 0.88 -9.93 -6.78
CA VAL A 173 0.11 -8.72 -6.45
C VAL A 173 -0.80 -8.38 -7.63
N ALA A 174 -2.11 -8.51 -7.43
CA ALA A 174 -3.11 -8.36 -8.50
C ALA A 174 -3.53 -6.89 -8.74
N ALA A 175 -3.22 -5.97 -7.83
CA ALA A 175 -3.69 -4.59 -7.89
C ALA A 175 -2.52 -3.61 -7.98
N HIS A 176 -2.66 -2.60 -8.87
CA HIS A 176 -1.73 -1.46 -8.94
C HIS A 176 -1.88 -0.48 -7.75
N GLN A 177 -2.77 -0.77 -6.81
CA GLN A 177 -3.08 0.10 -5.67
C GLN A 177 -2.71 -0.61 -4.36
N THR A 178 -1.98 0.08 -3.50
CA THR A 178 -1.55 -0.41 -2.19
C THR A 178 -2.70 -0.93 -1.32
N THR A 179 -3.80 -0.16 -1.26
CA THR A 179 -5.07 -0.60 -0.66
C THR A 179 -6.05 -0.80 -1.80
N PRO A 180 -6.42 -2.03 -2.15
CA PRO A 180 -7.31 -2.32 -3.27
C PRO A 180 -8.68 -1.67 -3.12
N GLU A 181 -9.42 -1.50 -4.22
CA GLU A 181 -10.84 -1.13 -4.18
C GLU A 181 -11.66 -2.17 -3.42
N ALA A 182 -12.74 -1.74 -2.79
CA ALA A 182 -13.50 -2.57 -1.85
C ALA A 182 -13.90 -3.96 -2.39
N PRO A 183 -14.35 -4.13 -3.65
CA PRO A 183 -14.66 -5.46 -4.18
C PRO A 183 -13.45 -6.41 -4.20
N ALA A 184 -12.32 -5.92 -4.68
CA ALA A 184 -11.08 -6.71 -4.74
C ALA A 184 -10.53 -7.01 -3.34
N LEU A 185 -10.59 -6.02 -2.44
CA LEU A 185 -10.14 -6.16 -1.05
C LEU A 185 -10.94 -7.23 -0.31
N GLN A 186 -12.27 -7.21 -0.39
CA GLN A 186 -13.11 -8.20 0.28
C GLN A 186 -12.93 -9.61 -0.30
N ALA A 187 -12.74 -9.72 -1.62
CA ALA A 187 -12.41 -10.99 -2.26
C ALA A 187 -11.05 -11.55 -1.80
N GLN A 188 -10.03 -10.68 -1.59
CA GLN A 188 -8.73 -11.10 -1.05
C GLN A 188 -8.85 -11.54 0.42
N LEU A 189 -9.59 -10.78 1.26
CA LEU A 189 -9.86 -11.19 2.65
C LEU A 189 -10.58 -12.54 2.70
N ARG A 190 -11.52 -12.80 1.78
CA ARG A 190 -12.20 -14.10 1.67
C ARG A 190 -11.25 -15.21 1.33
N LYS A 191 -10.29 -15.00 0.42
CA LYS A 191 -9.25 -16.01 0.11
C LYS A 191 -8.41 -16.34 1.34
N ILE A 192 -7.97 -15.32 2.08
CA ILE A 192 -7.18 -15.47 3.31
C ILE A 192 -7.97 -16.29 4.34
N ALA A 193 -9.23 -15.92 4.61
CA ALA A 193 -10.08 -16.66 5.55
C ALA A 193 -10.33 -18.11 5.09
N ALA A 194 -10.59 -18.33 3.79
CA ALA A 194 -10.82 -19.65 3.22
C ALA A 194 -9.56 -20.55 3.25
N ALA A 195 -8.37 -19.98 3.25
CA ALA A 195 -7.10 -20.69 3.41
C ALA A 195 -6.83 -21.11 4.87
N GLY A 196 -7.67 -20.69 5.82
CA GLY A 196 -7.53 -21.01 7.24
C GLY A 196 -6.61 -20.07 8.02
N ASP A 197 -6.22 -18.93 7.44
CA ASP A 197 -5.53 -17.90 8.18
C ASP A 197 -6.42 -17.31 9.29
N ARG A 198 -5.81 -16.91 10.40
CA ARG A 198 -6.49 -16.33 11.57
C ARG A 198 -6.43 -14.81 11.58
N ALA A 199 -5.46 -14.23 10.87
CA ALA A 199 -5.28 -12.80 10.74
C ALA A 199 -5.11 -12.40 9.27
N ALA A 200 -5.34 -11.11 8.99
CA ALA A 200 -4.92 -10.46 7.75
C ALA A 200 -4.21 -9.14 8.09
N VAL A 201 -2.99 -8.99 7.61
CA VAL A 201 -2.25 -7.73 7.69
C VAL A 201 -2.51 -6.94 6.42
N LEU A 202 -3.04 -5.73 6.55
CA LEU A 202 -3.46 -4.88 5.44
C LEU A 202 -2.71 -3.56 5.44
N GLU A 203 -1.98 -3.26 4.37
CA GLU A 203 -1.52 -1.89 4.14
C GLU A 203 -2.71 -0.96 3.93
N THR A 204 -2.93 -0.05 4.88
CA THR A 204 -4.06 0.85 4.94
C THR A 204 -3.61 2.28 4.65
N THR A 205 -3.73 2.68 3.38
CA THR A 205 -3.31 4.01 2.91
C THR A 205 -4.32 5.09 3.27
N SER A 206 -3.87 6.35 3.28
CA SER A 206 -4.78 7.51 3.42
C SER A 206 -5.85 7.56 2.33
N HIS A 207 -5.51 7.17 1.09
CA HIS A 207 -6.47 7.03 -0.01
C HIS A 207 -7.52 5.95 0.30
N GLY A 208 -7.09 4.76 0.75
CA GLY A 208 -7.99 3.66 1.10
C GLY A 208 -8.97 4.04 2.21
N LEU A 209 -8.51 4.84 3.18
CA LEU A 209 -9.32 5.37 4.28
C LEU A 209 -10.28 6.47 3.80
N ALA A 210 -9.76 7.51 3.12
CA ALA A 210 -10.55 8.65 2.66
C ALA A 210 -11.59 8.28 1.60
N LEU A 211 -11.29 7.28 0.77
CA LEU A 211 -12.19 6.79 -0.28
C LEU A 211 -13.06 5.61 0.17
N ASP A 212 -13.19 5.39 1.46
CA ASP A 212 -14.04 4.34 2.08
C ASP A 212 -13.79 2.90 1.59
N ARG A 213 -12.62 2.60 0.98
CA ARG A 213 -12.30 1.24 0.49
C ARG A 213 -12.32 0.19 1.60
N VAL A 214 -12.00 0.62 2.81
CA VAL A 214 -11.92 -0.20 4.03
C VAL A 214 -13.11 0.00 4.98
N ALA A 215 -14.20 0.63 4.52
CA ALA A 215 -15.32 1.03 5.37
C ALA A 215 -15.98 -0.15 6.10
N ALA A 216 -16.03 -1.32 5.48
CA ALA A 216 -16.63 -2.52 6.03
C ALA A 216 -15.66 -3.38 6.88
N ILE A 217 -14.52 -2.83 7.31
CA ILE A 217 -13.53 -3.54 8.14
C ILE A 217 -13.51 -2.96 9.55
N ASN A 218 -13.73 -3.82 10.55
CA ASN A 218 -13.45 -3.56 11.95
C ASN A 218 -12.06 -4.11 12.28
N TYR A 219 -11.07 -3.22 12.38
CA TYR A 219 -9.69 -3.66 12.65
C TYR A 219 -9.53 -4.18 14.08
N ALA A 220 -8.78 -5.26 14.24
CA ALA A 220 -8.36 -5.80 15.53
C ALA A 220 -7.25 -4.94 16.16
N ALA A 221 -6.39 -4.35 15.32
CA ALA A 221 -5.36 -3.41 15.73
C ALA A 221 -4.97 -2.48 14.57
N GLY A 222 -4.33 -1.36 14.93
CA GLY A 222 -3.73 -0.44 13.97
C GLY A 222 -2.27 -0.17 14.31
N ILE A 223 -1.42 0.02 13.30
CA ILE A 223 -0.03 0.47 13.44
C ILE A 223 0.15 1.76 12.66
N VAL A 224 0.76 2.77 13.28
CA VAL A 224 1.18 4.00 12.61
C VAL A 224 2.70 4.06 12.62
N THR A 225 3.32 3.90 11.45
CA THR A 225 4.78 3.82 11.31
C THR A 225 5.46 5.17 11.50
N ASN A 226 4.99 6.20 10.80
CA ASN A 226 5.45 7.58 10.84
C ASN A 226 4.44 8.51 10.17
N PHE A 227 4.67 9.82 10.27
CA PHE A 227 3.88 10.83 9.58
C PHE A 227 4.77 11.97 9.08
N THR A 228 4.84 12.13 7.76
CA THR A 228 5.46 13.26 7.08
C THR A 228 4.52 13.79 5.98
N SER A 229 4.84 14.93 5.37
CA SER A 229 4.00 15.48 4.29
C SER A 229 4.13 14.64 3.02
N ASP A 230 2.98 14.18 2.48
CA ASP A 230 2.87 13.48 1.21
C ASP A 230 1.43 13.56 0.65
N HIS A 231 1.21 13.17 -0.59
CA HIS A 231 -0.12 13.04 -1.23
C HIS A 231 -1.00 14.32 -1.16
N LEU A 232 -0.38 15.50 -1.23
CA LEU A 232 -1.11 16.78 -1.21
C LEU A 232 -1.91 17.03 -2.49
N ASP A 233 -1.60 16.34 -3.57
CA ASP A 233 -2.36 16.29 -4.82
C ASP A 233 -3.81 15.79 -4.59
N LEU A 234 -4.00 14.81 -3.69
CA LEU A 234 -5.32 14.32 -3.31
C LEU A 234 -5.92 15.04 -2.11
N HIS A 235 -5.12 15.22 -1.05
CA HIS A 235 -5.63 15.69 0.24
C HIS A 235 -5.66 17.23 0.34
N GLY A 236 -4.97 17.95 -0.55
CA GLY A 236 -4.87 19.40 -0.56
C GLY A 236 -3.98 19.97 0.55
N THR A 237 -4.12 19.50 1.79
CA THR A 237 -3.35 19.96 2.95
C THR A 237 -2.80 18.81 3.79
N VAL A 238 -1.72 19.08 4.54
CA VAL A 238 -1.14 18.12 5.50
C VAL A 238 -2.17 17.72 6.57
N GLU A 239 -3.04 18.65 6.96
CA GLU A 239 -4.07 18.40 7.96
C GLU A 239 -5.15 17.44 7.44
N GLU A 240 -5.62 17.60 6.21
CA GLU A 240 -6.57 16.67 5.61
C GLU A 240 -5.94 15.27 5.38
N TYR A 241 -4.65 15.23 5.01
CA TYR A 241 -3.90 13.98 4.94
C TYR A 241 -3.81 13.27 6.31
N ARG A 242 -3.57 14.04 7.40
CA ARG A 242 -3.57 13.51 8.76
C ARG A 242 -4.95 13.01 9.17
N LYS A 243 -6.01 13.79 8.91
CA LYS A 243 -7.39 13.37 9.19
C LYS A 243 -7.75 12.07 8.48
N ALA A 244 -7.35 11.92 7.23
CA ALA A 244 -7.57 10.68 6.48
C ALA A 244 -6.93 9.46 7.17
N LYS A 245 -5.70 9.58 7.69
CA LYS A 245 -5.05 8.48 8.41
C LYS A 245 -5.65 8.24 9.80
N LEU A 246 -6.13 9.28 10.47
CA LEU A 246 -6.81 9.15 11.78
C LEU A 246 -8.08 8.30 11.69
N LEU A 247 -8.72 8.20 10.52
CA LEU A 247 -9.86 7.29 10.30
C LEU A 247 -9.53 5.82 10.64
N LEU A 248 -8.25 5.41 10.62
CA LEU A 248 -7.88 4.07 11.07
C LEU A 248 -8.18 3.88 12.56
N VAL A 249 -7.93 4.89 13.40
CA VAL A 249 -8.22 4.83 14.85
C VAL A 249 -9.70 4.57 15.07
N ASP A 250 -10.58 5.28 14.35
CA ASP A 250 -12.03 5.13 14.47
C ASP A 250 -12.53 3.73 14.07
N ARG A 251 -11.73 2.99 13.30
CA ARG A 251 -12.07 1.65 12.82
C ARG A 251 -11.45 0.52 13.66
N VAL A 252 -10.62 0.82 14.65
CA VAL A 252 -10.06 -0.19 15.58
C VAL A 252 -11.10 -0.52 16.65
N ARG A 253 -11.92 -1.55 16.36
CA ARG A 253 -13.06 -1.96 17.21
C ARG A 253 -13.07 -3.46 17.51
N GLY A 254 -12.17 -4.21 16.86
CA GLY A 254 -12.13 -5.66 16.93
C GLY A 254 -13.22 -6.35 16.10
N SER A 255 -12.84 -7.38 15.36
CA SER A 255 -13.75 -8.29 14.65
C SER A 255 -14.35 -9.34 15.59
N ALA A 256 -15.32 -10.12 15.12
CA ALA A 256 -15.83 -11.26 15.87
C ALA A 256 -14.72 -12.28 16.17
N ALA A 257 -13.84 -12.55 15.18
CA ALA A 257 -12.70 -13.47 15.36
C ALA A 257 -11.69 -12.97 16.38
N SER A 258 -11.36 -11.64 16.40
CA SER A 258 -10.43 -11.09 17.37
C SER A 258 -11.00 -11.16 18.81
N ARG A 259 -12.29 -10.90 18.98
CA ARG A 259 -12.97 -11.08 20.27
C ARG A 259 -12.98 -12.53 20.74
N ALA A 260 -13.25 -13.47 19.83
CA ALA A 260 -13.20 -14.91 20.13
C ALA A 260 -11.80 -15.40 20.50
N ALA A 261 -10.77 -14.77 19.94
CA ALA A 261 -9.36 -15.01 20.27
C ALA A 261 -8.87 -14.21 21.49
N HIS A 262 -9.74 -13.46 22.17
CA HIS A 262 -9.41 -12.58 23.31
C HIS A 262 -8.31 -11.56 23.00
N LEU A 263 -8.24 -11.07 21.76
CA LEU A 263 -7.30 -10.02 21.34
C LEU A 263 -7.90 -8.65 21.69
N GLU A 264 -7.19 -7.90 22.50
CA GLU A 264 -7.58 -6.54 22.84
C GLU A 264 -7.37 -5.61 21.64
N PRO A 265 -8.36 -4.77 21.25
CA PRO A 265 -8.16 -3.71 20.29
C PRO A 265 -7.11 -2.72 20.77
N LEU A 266 -6.09 -2.43 19.94
CA LEU A 266 -5.00 -1.54 20.30
C LEU A 266 -4.41 -0.79 19.09
N MET A 267 -3.69 0.29 19.40
CA MET A 267 -2.87 1.02 18.43
C MET A 267 -1.40 0.93 18.81
N VAL A 268 -0.54 0.59 17.85
CA VAL A 268 0.92 0.64 18.00
C VAL A 268 1.41 1.95 17.41
N ILE A 269 1.93 2.86 18.25
CA ILE A 269 2.31 4.22 17.87
C ILE A 269 3.55 4.63 18.64
N ARG A 270 4.58 5.12 17.94
CA ARG A 270 5.81 5.63 18.54
C ARG A 270 5.57 6.96 19.25
N ARG A 271 5.55 6.95 20.59
CA ARG A 271 5.31 8.15 21.41
C ARG A 271 6.43 9.18 21.33
N ALA A 272 7.66 8.74 21.08
CA ALA A 272 8.83 9.61 20.95
C ALA A 272 8.81 10.47 19.66
N ASP A 273 7.93 10.19 18.69
CA ASP A 273 7.78 10.97 17.48
C ASP A 273 6.67 12.04 17.66
N PRO A 274 7.02 13.34 17.73
CA PRO A 274 6.03 14.40 17.94
C PRO A 274 4.97 14.48 16.83
N SER A 275 5.30 14.04 15.60
CA SER A 275 4.37 14.04 14.48
C SER A 275 3.21 13.06 14.68
N LEU A 276 3.40 12.05 15.53
CA LEU A 276 2.41 11.02 15.86
C LEU A 276 1.55 11.36 17.10
N ALA A 277 1.84 12.44 17.81
CA ALA A 277 1.06 12.86 19.00
C ALA A 277 -0.45 12.99 18.72
N PRO A 278 -0.94 13.48 17.57
CA PRO A 278 -2.37 13.51 17.27
C PRO A 278 -3.01 12.11 17.19
N PHE A 279 -2.28 11.09 16.73
CA PHE A 279 -2.75 9.71 16.66
C PHE A 279 -2.83 9.07 18.05
N VAL A 280 -1.84 9.36 18.91
CA VAL A 280 -1.86 8.94 20.33
C VAL A 280 -3.08 9.54 21.01
N ALA A 281 -3.27 10.86 20.89
CA ALA A 281 -4.40 11.55 21.52
C ALA A 281 -5.76 11.02 21.04
N ALA A 282 -5.91 10.74 19.74
CA ALA A 282 -7.13 10.19 19.18
C ALA A 282 -7.42 8.77 19.71
N ALA A 283 -6.40 7.90 19.79
CA ALA A 283 -6.55 6.55 20.31
C ALA A 283 -6.95 6.57 21.81
N GLU A 284 -6.27 7.40 22.62
CA GLU A 284 -6.58 7.56 24.04
C GLU A 284 -7.99 8.13 24.26
N ALA A 285 -8.41 9.12 23.48
CA ALA A 285 -9.75 9.68 23.52
C ALA A 285 -10.83 8.65 23.15
N ALA A 286 -10.52 7.71 22.26
CA ALA A 286 -11.39 6.58 21.89
C ALA A 286 -11.35 5.42 22.91
N GLY A 287 -10.55 5.50 23.96
CA GLY A 287 -10.35 4.43 24.95
C GLY A 287 -9.57 3.24 24.40
N ILE A 288 -8.80 3.42 23.32
CA ILE A 288 -7.98 2.38 22.70
C ILE A 288 -6.60 2.41 23.34
N ARG A 289 -6.11 1.25 23.78
CA ARG A 289 -4.77 1.11 24.33
C ARG A 289 -3.72 1.47 23.28
N VAL A 290 -2.76 2.35 23.66
CA VAL A 290 -1.58 2.67 22.84
C VAL A 290 -0.39 1.88 23.37
N VAL A 291 0.21 1.10 22.47
CA VAL A 291 1.45 0.35 22.69
C VAL A 291 2.59 1.14 22.06
N ASP A 292 3.62 1.43 22.83
CA ASP A 292 4.78 2.20 22.36
C ASP A 292 5.86 1.31 21.76
N PHE A 293 6.65 1.86 20.87
CA PHE A 293 7.86 1.22 20.33
C PHE A 293 8.92 2.27 20.01
N ASP A 294 10.19 1.87 20.07
CA ASP A 294 11.32 2.67 19.62
C ASP A 294 12.53 1.79 19.32
N VAL A 295 13.63 2.42 18.95
CA VAL A 295 14.94 1.82 18.78
C VAL A 295 15.95 2.61 19.60
N ALA A 296 16.68 1.95 20.48
CA ALA A 296 17.72 2.52 21.30
C ALA A 296 18.92 3.00 20.44
N GLU A 297 19.82 3.79 21.01
CA GLU A 297 21.01 4.32 20.30
C GLU A 297 21.92 3.21 19.75
N ASP A 298 22.02 2.11 20.45
CA ASP A 298 22.83 0.92 20.07
C ASP A 298 22.09 -0.06 19.14
N GLY A 299 20.86 0.27 18.73
CA GLY A 299 20.09 -0.50 17.76
C GLY A 299 19.13 -1.52 18.36
N ALA A 300 19.09 -1.73 19.67
CA ALA A 300 18.12 -2.63 20.31
C ALA A 300 16.69 -2.12 20.15
N LEU A 301 15.74 -3.01 19.94
CA LEU A 301 14.33 -2.67 19.83
C LEU A 301 13.73 -2.47 21.23
N LEU A 302 12.90 -1.43 21.36
CA LEU A 302 12.12 -1.14 22.56
C LEU A 302 10.67 -1.45 22.26
N LEU A 303 10.11 -2.47 22.91
CA LEU A 303 8.73 -2.93 22.76
C LEU A 303 7.96 -2.65 24.05
N ASP A 304 7.12 -1.64 24.06
CA ASP A 304 6.39 -1.17 25.25
C ASP A 304 7.35 -0.98 26.46
N GLY A 305 8.52 -0.38 26.20
CA GLY A 305 9.58 -0.12 27.19
C GLY A 305 10.54 -1.29 27.49
N GLN A 306 10.26 -2.49 26.98
CA GLN A 306 11.15 -3.64 27.15
C GLN A 306 12.19 -3.70 26.01
N ARG A 307 13.44 -3.99 26.37
CA ARG A 307 14.58 -4.03 25.46
C ARG A 307 14.79 -5.43 24.89
N HIS A 308 14.97 -5.52 23.55
CA HIS A 308 15.22 -6.75 22.81
C HIS A 308 16.33 -6.56 21.78
N GLU A 309 17.31 -7.48 21.77
CA GLU A 309 18.34 -7.55 20.74
C GLU A 309 17.78 -8.38 19.57
N VAL A 310 17.62 -7.74 18.41
CA VAL A 310 17.04 -8.37 17.21
C VAL A 310 17.95 -8.10 16.03
N PRO A 311 18.77 -9.06 15.60
CA PRO A 311 19.61 -8.90 14.43
C PRO A 311 18.74 -8.95 13.16
N LEU A 312 18.64 -7.85 12.44
CA LEU A 312 17.84 -7.76 11.23
C LEU A 312 18.72 -7.93 9.97
N ARG A 313 18.17 -8.59 8.96
CA ARG A 313 18.82 -8.65 7.63
C ARG A 313 18.77 -7.31 6.91
N MET A 314 17.66 -6.57 7.04
CA MET A 314 17.54 -5.23 6.49
C MET A 314 18.22 -4.22 7.42
N PRO A 315 19.29 -3.55 6.97
CA PRO A 315 20.02 -2.59 7.80
C PRO A 315 19.27 -1.26 7.96
N GLY A 316 19.71 -0.49 8.94
CA GLY A 316 19.27 0.89 9.16
C GLY A 316 18.16 1.05 10.18
N ARG A 317 18.19 2.21 10.87
CA ARG A 317 17.27 2.54 11.96
C ARG A 317 15.79 2.49 11.53
N ILE A 318 15.47 2.85 10.27
CA ILE A 318 14.10 2.82 9.79
C ILE A 318 13.55 1.39 9.73
N ASN A 319 14.35 0.43 9.32
CA ASN A 319 13.95 -0.98 9.28
C ASN A 319 13.86 -1.58 10.69
N ALA A 320 14.71 -1.15 11.61
CA ALA A 320 14.61 -1.50 13.02
C ALA A 320 13.31 -0.95 13.64
N LEU A 321 12.89 0.30 13.33
CA LEU A 321 11.61 0.86 13.75
C LEU A 321 10.43 0.07 13.17
N ASN A 322 10.48 -0.33 11.90
CA ASN A 322 9.44 -1.14 11.27
C ASN A 322 9.30 -2.51 11.96
N ALA A 323 10.42 -3.15 12.30
CA ALA A 323 10.43 -4.42 13.04
C ALA A 323 9.94 -4.25 14.48
N ALA A 324 10.35 -3.17 15.16
CA ALA A 324 9.88 -2.86 16.51
C ALA A 324 8.37 -2.66 16.55
N ALA A 325 7.80 -1.94 15.60
CA ALA A 325 6.36 -1.74 15.50
C ALA A 325 5.59 -3.09 15.33
N ALA A 326 6.11 -3.97 14.47
CA ALA A 326 5.52 -5.30 14.25
C ALA A 326 5.59 -6.18 15.50
N LEU A 327 6.77 -6.26 16.13
CA LEU A 327 7.00 -7.10 17.32
C LEU A 327 6.29 -6.56 18.57
N ALA A 328 6.11 -5.24 18.68
CA ALA A 328 5.36 -4.62 19.77
C ALA A 328 3.90 -5.07 19.81
N LEU A 329 3.26 -5.26 18.64
CA LEU A 329 1.92 -5.83 18.56
C LEU A 329 1.89 -7.29 19.03
N VAL A 330 2.84 -8.11 18.60
CA VAL A 330 2.94 -9.52 19.00
C VAL A 330 3.12 -9.64 20.52
N ALA A 331 4.00 -8.80 21.09
CA ALA A 331 4.21 -8.75 22.54
C ALA A 331 2.96 -8.30 23.31
N ALA A 332 2.27 -7.25 22.81
CA ALA A 332 1.06 -6.72 23.42
C ALA A 332 -0.10 -7.73 23.44
N TRP A 333 -0.21 -8.56 22.39
CA TRP A 333 -1.17 -9.67 22.33
C TRP A 333 -0.71 -10.92 23.07
N LYS A 334 0.47 -10.87 23.71
CA LYS A 334 1.05 -11.99 24.49
C LYS A 334 1.22 -13.27 23.68
N LEU A 335 1.50 -13.14 22.40
CA LEU A 335 1.85 -14.26 21.53
C LEU A 335 3.33 -14.64 21.75
N PRO A 336 3.76 -15.87 21.30
CA PRO A 336 5.14 -16.32 21.45
C PRO A 336 6.17 -15.38 20.79
N LEU A 337 6.75 -14.45 21.58
CA LEU A 337 7.62 -13.39 21.09
C LEU A 337 8.95 -13.90 20.57
N ASP A 338 9.57 -14.90 21.22
CA ASP A 338 10.88 -15.42 20.79
C ASP A 338 10.83 -16.04 19.39
N ALA A 339 9.74 -16.76 19.07
CA ALA A 339 9.52 -17.30 17.74
C ALA A 339 9.32 -16.17 16.70
N ALA A 340 8.58 -15.12 17.07
CA ALA A 340 8.40 -13.95 16.22
C ALA A 340 9.71 -13.22 15.96
N ILE A 341 10.54 -13.01 16.98
CA ILE A 341 11.89 -12.39 16.87
C ILE A 341 12.76 -13.21 15.93
N ALA A 342 12.85 -14.52 16.12
CA ALA A 342 13.67 -15.39 15.28
C ALA A 342 13.24 -15.30 13.79
N ALA A 343 11.93 -15.29 13.53
CA ALA A 343 11.40 -15.20 12.17
C ALA A 343 11.65 -13.81 11.55
N VAL A 344 11.45 -12.72 12.29
CA VAL A 344 11.73 -11.36 11.81
C VAL A 344 13.23 -11.15 11.55
N SER A 345 14.10 -11.75 12.38
CA SER A 345 15.56 -11.72 12.15
C SER A 345 15.96 -12.45 10.86
N ALA A 346 15.21 -13.48 10.46
CA ALA A 346 15.45 -14.25 9.24
C ALA A 346 14.80 -13.65 7.99
N GLU A 347 13.81 -12.74 8.16
CA GLU A 347 13.04 -12.15 7.07
C GLU A 347 13.94 -11.25 6.19
N PRO A 348 14.04 -11.53 4.88
CA PRO A 348 14.86 -10.71 3.98
C PRO A 348 14.27 -9.33 3.71
N GLY A 349 12.98 -9.14 4.01
CA GLY A 349 12.20 -7.97 3.66
C GLY A 349 11.36 -8.15 2.38
N PRO A 350 10.44 -7.22 2.12
CA PRO A 350 9.63 -7.26 0.91
C PRO A 350 10.45 -6.89 -0.33
N PRO A 351 10.10 -7.45 -1.51
CA PRO A 351 10.76 -7.11 -2.76
C PRO A 351 10.86 -5.59 -3.00
N GLY A 352 11.99 -5.14 -3.52
CA GLY A 352 12.23 -3.74 -3.86
C GLY A 352 12.25 -2.77 -2.67
N ARG A 353 12.52 -3.24 -1.46
CA ARG A 353 12.67 -2.43 -0.25
C ARG A 353 13.99 -2.73 0.42
N SER A 354 15.00 -1.89 0.21
CA SER A 354 16.38 -2.14 0.63
C SER A 354 16.87 -3.55 0.25
N GLU A 355 16.40 -4.07 -0.88
CA GLU A 355 16.68 -5.41 -1.36
C GLU A 355 18.11 -5.49 -1.89
N ALA A 356 18.92 -6.38 -1.30
CA ALA A 356 20.28 -6.60 -1.74
C ALA A 356 20.32 -7.52 -2.97
N VAL A 357 21.05 -7.10 -4.01
CA VAL A 357 21.37 -7.93 -5.18
C VAL A 357 22.82 -8.37 -5.06
N ASP A 358 23.01 -9.64 -4.71
CA ASP A 358 24.32 -10.24 -4.49
C ASP A 358 24.61 -11.31 -5.56
N ALA A 359 25.73 -11.17 -6.26
CA ALA A 359 26.27 -12.10 -7.23
C ALA A 359 27.76 -12.39 -6.94
N GLY A 360 28.24 -12.11 -5.72
CA GLY A 360 29.64 -12.28 -5.31
C GLY A 360 30.55 -11.11 -5.69
N GLN A 361 30.00 -9.98 -6.09
CA GLN A 361 30.74 -8.74 -6.39
C GLN A 361 31.31 -8.12 -5.10
N PRO A 362 32.46 -7.38 -5.18
CA PRO A 362 33.12 -6.79 -4.00
C PRO A 362 32.52 -5.44 -3.56
N PHE A 363 31.37 -5.06 -4.07
CA PHE A 363 30.58 -3.88 -3.72
C PHE A 363 29.12 -4.28 -3.45
N LYS A 364 28.34 -3.37 -2.86
CA LYS A 364 26.91 -3.65 -2.61
C LYS A 364 26.03 -3.08 -3.71
N VAL A 365 24.96 -3.80 -4.07
CA VAL A 365 23.88 -3.29 -4.93
C VAL A 365 22.58 -3.42 -4.16
N ILE A 366 21.87 -2.31 -4.00
CA ILE A 366 20.61 -2.22 -3.25
C ILE A 366 19.52 -1.67 -4.16
N VAL A 367 18.38 -2.36 -4.22
CA VAL A 367 17.17 -1.91 -4.90
C VAL A 367 16.18 -1.37 -3.86
N ASP A 368 15.69 -0.16 -4.08
CA ASP A 368 14.71 0.47 -3.18
C ASP A 368 13.63 1.25 -3.93
N PHE A 369 12.43 1.25 -3.40
CA PHE A 369 11.28 2.00 -3.93
C PHE A 369 11.30 3.50 -3.58
N ALA A 370 12.31 3.99 -2.93
CA ALA A 370 12.43 5.38 -2.49
C ALA A 370 12.33 6.35 -3.70
N HIS A 371 11.19 7.02 -3.82
CA HIS A 371 10.81 7.87 -4.94
C HIS A 371 10.33 9.27 -4.50
N THR A 372 10.47 9.60 -3.21
CA THR A 372 10.24 10.94 -2.62
C THR A 372 11.52 11.44 -1.97
N GLY A 373 11.66 12.76 -1.81
CA GLY A 373 12.84 13.34 -1.14
C GLY A 373 13.12 12.72 0.23
N PRO A 374 12.15 12.65 1.15
CA PRO A 374 12.35 12.04 2.46
C PRO A 374 12.71 10.54 2.39
N SER A 375 12.01 9.75 1.55
CA SER A 375 12.31 8.32 1.42
C SER A 375 13.67 8.07 0.78
N LEU A 376 14.07 8.88 -0.22
CA LEU A 376 15.39 8.80 -0.82
C LEU A 376 16.50 9.18 0.17
N THR A 377 16.27 10.20 0.99
CA THR A 377 17.21 10.56 2.08
C THR A 377 17.40 9.40 3.06
N ALA A 378 16.31 8.72 3.44
CA ALA A 378 16.37 7.54 4.30
C ALA A 378 17.13 6.37 3.64
N ALA A 379 16.83 6.06 2.37
CA ALA A 379 17.51 5.00 1.60
C ALA A 379 18.99 5.30 1.42
N ILE A 380 19.38 6.54 1.16
CA ILE A 380 20.76 7.00 1.12
C ILE A 380 21.44 6.80 2.48
N GLY A 381 20.75 7.11 3.57
CA GLY A 381 21.25 6.87 4.94
C GLY A 381 21.56 5.38 5.19
N VAL A 382 20.67 4.49 4.77
CA VAL A 382 20.88 3.04 4.81
C VAL A 382 22.08 2.64 3.95
N ALA A 383 22.12 3.08 2.68
CA ALA A 383 23.21 2.76 1.77
C ALA A 383 24.57 3.24 2.31
N ARG A 384 24.62 4.44 2.89
CA ARG A 384 25.85 4.97 3.51
C ARG A 384 26.32 4.15 4.72
N SER A 385 25.43 3.56 5.50
CA SER A 385 25.81 2.68 6.62
C SER A 385 26.46 1.37 6.17
N LEU A 386 26.36 1.02 4.89
CA LEU A 386 26.94 -0.17 4.28
C LEU A 386 28.28 0.09 3.57
N LEU A 387 28.69 1.36 3.46
CA LEU A 387 29.97 1.73 2.84
C LEU A 387 31.14 1.22 3.65
N VAL A 388 32.16 0.70 2.96
CA VAL A 388 33.45 0.49 3.55
C VAL A 388 34.22 1.82 3.59
N ALA A 389 35.18 1.95 4.49
CA ALA A 389 35.97 3.18 4.62
C ALA A 389 36.63 3.55 3.27
N GLY A 390 36.32 4.75 2.77
CA GLY A 390 36.76 5.25 1.46
C GLY A 390 35.90 4.84 0.27
N GLY A 391 34.83 4.05 0.49
CA GLY A 391 33.84 3.70 -0.53
C GLY A 391 32.92 4.86 -0.90
N ARG A 392 32.33 4.80 -2.10
CA ARG A 392 31.45 5.81 -2.67
C ARG A 392 30.01 5.29 -2.75
N LEU A 393 29.06 6.20 -2.63
CA LEU A 393 27.67 5.94 -2.96
C LEU A 393 27.38 6.34 -4.43
N LEU A 394 27.00 5.37 -5.24
CA LEU A 394 26.56 5.52 -6.62
C LEU A 394 25.04 5.38 -6.67
N LEU A 395 24.34 6.39 -7.19
CA LEU A 395 22.89 6.44 -7.15
C LEU A 395 22.31 6.44 -8.56
N VAL A 396 21.34 5.55 -8.82
CA VAL A 396 20.41 5.65 -9.96
C VAL A 396 19.06 6.06 -9.40
N THR A 397 18.49 7.16 -9.92
CA THR A 397 17.19 7.68 -9.47
C THR A 397 16.43 8.35 -10.60
N GLY A 398 15.14 8.60 -10.40
CA GLY A 398 14.26 9.28 -11.33
C GLY A 398 13.08 9.91 -10.62
N ALA A 399 12.07 10.29 -11.38
CA ALA A 399 10.77 10.69 -10.86
C ALA A 399 9.67 10.45 -11.89
N ALA A 400 8.45 10.19 -11.42
CA ALA A 400 7.30 10.03 -12.29
C ALA A 400 6.82 11.37 -12.86
N GLY A 401 6.36 11.34 -14.12
CA GLY A 401 5.61 12.40 -14.78
C GLY A 401 4.21 12.59 -14.20
N GLU A 402 3.56 13.70 -14.54
CA GLU A 402 2.20 14.04 -14.11
C GLU A 402 1.97 13.95 -12.59
N ARG A 403 3.03 14.22 -11.81
CA ARG A 403 3.02 14.31 -10.35
C ARG A 403 3.48 15.69 -9.90
N ASP A 404 3.35 15.97 -8.60
CA ASP A 404 3.79 17.24 -8.01
C ASP A 404 5.25 17.58 -8.41
N PRO A 405 5.50 18.69 -9.11
CA PRO A 405 6.85 19.13 -9.49
C PRO A 405 7.79 19.34 -8.29
N GLY A 406 7.24 19.73 -7.13
CA GLY A 406 8.02 19.88 -5.89
C GLY A 406 8.68 18.58 -5.44
N ARG A 407 8.09 17.44 -5.78
CA ARG A 407 8.66 16.11 -5.53
C ARG A 407 9.99 15.90 -6.24
N ARG A 408 10.11 16.34 -7.51
CA ARG A 408 11.33 16.20 -8.33
C ARG A 408 12.48 17.02 -7.74
N THR A 409 12.18 18.26 -7.34
CA THR A 409 13.13 19.12 -6.64
C THR A 409 13.63 18.48 -5.33
N ALA A 410 12.71 17.87 -4.56
CA ALA A 410 13.08 17.19 -3.31
C ALA A 410 13.93 15.93 -3.56
N VAL A 411 13.66 15.16 -4.63
CA VAL A 411 14.49 14.01 -5.06
C VAL A 411 15.87 14.49 -5.47
N GLY A 412 15.97 15.53 -6.30
CA GLY A 412 17.26 16.11 -6.72
C GLY A 412 18.10 16.58 -5.54
N ARG A 413 17.50 17.29 -4.58
CA ARG A 413 18.20 17.71 -3.36
C ARG A 413 18.70 16.53 -2.52
N ALA A 414 17.89 15.49 -2.35
CA ALA A 414 18.32 14.29 -1.65
C ALA A 414 19.45 13.57 -2.39
N ALA A 415 19.36 13.46 -3.72
CA ALA A 415 20.34 12.80 -4.57
C ALA A 415 21.72 13.44 -4.48
N SER A 416 21.83 14.75 -4.21
CA SER A 416 23.13 15.46 -4.08
C SER A 416 24.06 14.87 -3.01
N ALA A 417 23.50 14.08 -2.10
CA ALA A 417 24.30 13.37 -1.10
C ALA A 417 25.10 12.18 -1.66
N ALA A 418 24.85 11.70 -2.90
CA ALA A 418 25.63 10.62 -3.52
C ALA A 418 26.87 11.15 -4.24
N GLU A 419 27.97 10.37 -4.29
CA GLU A 419 29.21 10.74 -4.96
C GLU A 419 29.08 10.73 -6.48
N GLN A 420 28.22 9.83 -7.04
CA GLN A 420 27.82 9.83 -8.46
C GLN A 420 26.33 9.57 -8.59
N ILE A 421 25.70 10.22 -9.56
CA ILE A 421 24.24 10.24 -9.78
C ILE A 421 23.94 9.97 -11.23
N TRP A 422 23.16 8.94 -11.51
CA TRP A 422 22.53 8.71 -12.81
C TRP A 422 21.05 9.03 -12.67
N ILE A 423 20.56 10.00 -13.48
CA ILE A 423 19.15 10.33 -13.57
C ILE A 423 18.57 9.57 -14.74
N ALA A 424 17.63 8.67 -14.46
CA ALA A 424 17.00 7.79 -15.43
C ALA A 424 15.47 7.88 -15.33
N ASP A 425 14.76 7.42 -16.37
CA ASP A 425 13.32 7.42 -16.34
C ASP A 425 12.76 6.47 -15.25
N GLU A 426 11.70 6.91 -14.61
CA GLU A 426 10.89 6.10 -13.69
C GLU A 426 9.56 5.74 -14.37
N ASP A 427 8.61 6.66 -14.44
CA ASP A 427 7.37 6.61 -15.20
C ASP A 427 7.13 7.98 -15.82
N PRO A 428 7.73 8.31 -16.97
CA PRO A 428 7.56 9.65 -17.56
C PRO A 428 6.11 9.92 -17.99
N ARG A 429 5.31 8.90 -18.27
CA ARG A 429 3.93 9.00 -18.75
C ARG A 429 3.83 9.81 -20.04
N ASP A 430 2.92 10.80 -20.07
CA ASP A 430 2.76 11.72 -21.22
C ASP A 430 3.64 12.97 -21.10
N GLU A 431 4.49 13.07 -20.06
CA GLU A 431 5.35 14.24 -19.85
C GLU A 431 6.74 14.05 -20.47
N ASP A 432 7.32 15.17 -20.92
CA ASP A 432 8.66 15.18 -21.49
C ASP A 432 9.72 14.76 -20.45
N GLN A 433 10.40 13.66 -20.73
CA GLN A 433 11.43 13.07 -19.88
C GLN A 433 12.61 14.03 -19.63
N ASP A 434 12.97 14.89 -20.62
CA ASP A 434 14.03 15.89 -20.47
C ASP A 434 13.66 16.95 -19.40
N VAL A 435 12.38 17.35 -19.33
CA VAL A 435 11.88 18.30 -18.33
C VAL A 435 11.94 17.68 -16.92
N ILE A 436 11.57 16.39 -16.80
CA ILE A 436 11.65 15.68 -15.53
C ILE A 436 13.11 15.58 -15.07
N ALA A 437 14.00 15.12 -15.93
CA ALA A 437 15.41 14.95 -15.64
C ALA A 437 16.11 16.28 -15.31
N ALA A 438 15.79 17.35 -16.05
CA ALA A 438 16.30 18.69 -15.79
C ALA A 438 15.92 19.20 -14.40
N SER A 439 14.65 18.98 -13.98
CA SER A 439 14.19 19.39 -12.64
C SER A 439 14.99 18.73 -11.51
N ILE A 440 15.32 17.44 -11.66
CA ILE A 440 16.12 16.68 -10.68
C ILE A 440 17.58 17.15 -10.73
N ARG A 441 18.17 17.25 -11.94
CA ARG A 441 19.56 17.68 -12.16
C ARG A 441 19.82 19.06 -11.58
N ASP A 442 18.94 20.00 -11.86
CA ASP A 442 19.12 21.41 -11.48
C ASP A 442 19.03 21.56 -9.96
N ALA A 443 18.08 20.86 -9.31
CA ALA A 443 17.96 20.85 -7.86
C ALA A 443 19.15 20.18 -7.14
N ALA A 444 19.73 19.12 -7.72
CA ALA A 444 20.97 18.51 -7.22
C ALA A 444 22.16 19.45 -7.47
N GLY A 445 22.22 20.07 -8.66
CA GLY A 445 23.28 20.97 -9.08
C GLY A 445 23.39 22.23 -8.22
N GLU A 446 22.26 22.78 -7.73
CA GLU A 446 22.26 23.90 -6.78
C GLU A 446 23.10 23.60 -5.52
N LEU A 447 23.10 22.34 -5.05
CA LEU A 447 23.84 21.92 -3.84
C LEU A 447 25.27 21.47 -4.16
N LEU A 448 25.52 20.93 -5.34
CA LEU A 448 26.81 20.41 -5.78
C LEU A 448 27.74 21.48 -6.35
N GLY A 449 27.18 22.59 -6.84
CA GLY A 449 27.97 23.69 -7.42
C GLY A 449 28.83 23.23 -8.60
N ALA A 450 30.11 23.59 -8.62
CA ALA A 450 31.02 23.27 -9.71
C ALA A 450 31.23 21.78 -9.95
N SER A 451 31.01 20.92 -8.97
CA SER A 451 31.16 19.46 -9.12
C SER A 451 29.97 18.76 -9.78
N ALA A 452 28.89 19.48 -10.07
CA ALA A 452 27.67 18.91 -10.63
C ALA A 452 27.90 18.20 -11.97
N SER A 453 28.66 18.82 -12.88
CA SER A 453 28.96 18.27 -14.22
C SER A 453 29.76 16.97 -14.20
N GLU A 454 30.53 16.72 -13.15
CA GLU A 454 31.33 15.52 -12.98
C GLU A 454 30.55 14.41 -12.25
N ARG A 455 29.54 14.78 -11.47
CA ARG A 455 28.80 13.85 -10.60
C ARG A 455 27.43 13.46 -11.13
N ILE A 456 26.84 14.23 -12.04
CA ILE A 456 25.50 13.97 -12.55
C ILE A 456 25.57 13.57 -14.03
N THR A 457 25.00 12.42 -14.34
CA THR A 457 24.77 11.93 -15.70
C THR A 457 23.28 11.73 -15.93
N VAL A 458 22.72 12.30 -16.99
CA VAL A 458 21.34 12.01 -17.43
C VAL A 458 21.40 10.90 -18.44
N LEU A 459 20.66 9.82 -18.21
CA LEU A 459 20.60 8.66 -19.07
C LEU A 459 19.19 8.05 -18.98
N HIS A 460 18.30 8.44 -19.90
CA HIS A 460 16.88 8.08 -19.88
C HIS A 460 16.63 6.57 -19.91
N ASP A 461 17.42 5.82 -20.66
CA ASP A 461 17.40 4.35 -20.61
C ASP A 461 17.86 3.88 -19.22
N ARG A 462 16.88 3.47 -18.39
CA ARG A 462 17.13 3.03 -17.03
C ARG A 462 18.02 1.80 -16.96
N ARG A 463 17.92 0.87 -17.92
CA ARG A 463 18.79 -0.31 -17.99
C ARG A 463 20.25 0.10 -18.24
N ALA A 464 20.46 1.04 -19.15
CA ALA A 464 21.79 1.58 -19.43
C ALA A 464 22.35 2.36 -18.22
N ALA A 465 21.50 3.11 -17.50
CA ALA A 465 21.90 3.83 -16.29
C ALA A 465 22.35 2.87 -15.17
N ILE A 466 21.60 1.79 -14.95
CA ILE A 466 21.95 0.73 -14.00
C ILE A 466 23.28 0.07 -14.38
N ALA A 467 23.45 -0.29 -15.64
CA ALA A 467 24.69 -0.90 -16.13
C ALA A 467 25.88 0.05 -15.98
N ALA A 468 25.73 1.34 -16.24
CA ALA A 468 26.77 2.35 -16.07
C ALA A 468 27.15 2.52 -14.58
N ALA A 469 26.17 2.60 -13.68
CA ALA A 469 26.40 2.73 -12.25
C ALA A 469 27.14 1.50 -11.68
N ILE A 470 26.70 0.29 -12.04
CA ILE A 470 27.32 -0.97 -11.60
C ILE A 470 28.72 -1.12 -12.16
N SER A 471 28.96 -0.71 -13.43
CA SER A 471 30.30 -0.75 -14.05
C SER A 471 31.28 0.26 -13.43
N ALA A 472 30.79 1.37 -12.88
CA ALA A 472 31.62 2.39 -12.21
C ALA A 472 31.95 2.04 -10.76
N ALA A 473 31.34 1.00 -10.21
CA ALA A 473 31.52 0.61 -8.80
C ALA A 473 32.87 -0.08 -8.58
N ALA A 474 33.53 0.28 -7.49
CA ALA A 474 34.78 -0.30 -7.00
C ALA A 474 34.55 -1.10 -5.70
N PRO A 475 35.49 -1.95 -5.28
CA PRO A 475 35.39 -2.65 -4.02
C PRO A 475 35.12 -1.70 -2.84
N GLY A 476 34.06 -2.02 -2.07
CA GLY A 476 33.64 -1.22 -0.92
C GLY A 476 32.62 -0.13 -1.23
N ASP A 477 32.29 0.13 -2.50
CA ASP A 477 31.22 1.04 -2.92
C ASP A 477 29.82 0.45 -2.64
N VAL A 478 28.82 1.32 -2.69
CA VAL A 478 27.40 0.94 -2.67
C VAL A 478 26.71 1.56 -3.88
N VAL A 479 26.03 0.75 -4.69
CA VAL A 479 25.14 1.17 -5.76
C VAL A 479 23.71 1.11 -5.24
N LEU A 480 23.02 2.26 -5.19
CA LEU A 480 21.62 2.37 -4.82
C LEU A 480 20.77 2.61 -6.07
N LEU A 481 19.89 1.67 -6.38
CA LEU A 481 18.89 1.76 -7.44
C LEU A 481 17.56 2.18 -6.80
N ALA A 482 17.20 3.46 -6.94
CA ALA A 482 16.06 4.06 -6.27
C ALA A 482 14.95 4.46 -7.26
N GLY A 483 13.69 4.33 -6.82
CA GLY A 483 12.48 4.76 -7.53
C GLY A 483 11.54 3.62 -7.90
N LYS A 484 11.98 2.66 -8.69
CA LYS A 484 11.13 1.56 -9.20
C LYS A 484 10.91 0.41 -8.18
N GLY A 485 11.94 0.06 -7.40
CA GLY A 485 11.82 -1.00 -6.40
C GLY A 485 11.19 -2.28 -6.95
N HIS A 486 9.98 -2.62 -6.47
CA HIS A 486 9.22 -3.81 -6.84
C HIS A 486 8.29 -3.64 -8.05
N GLU A 487 8.17 -2.45 -8.62
CA GLU A 487 7.29 -2.20 -9.76
C GLU A 487 7.71 -3.00 -10.99
N ARG A 488 6.74 -3.51 -11.73
CA ARG A 488 6.94 -4.42 -12.85
C ARG A 488 6.74 -3.78 -14.22
N THR A 489 6.53 -2.47 -14.26
CA THR A 489 6.37 -1.70 -15.50
C THR A 489 7.04 -0.34 -15.40
N ILE A 490 7.35 0.25 -16.56
CA ILE A 490 7.62 1.68 -16.75
C ILE A 490 6.53 2.21 -17.67
N GLU A 491 5.76 3.20 -17.21
CA GLU A 491 4.67 3.82 -17.96
C GLU A 491 5.20 4.93 -18.89
N ARG A 492 5.00 4.76 -20.22
CA ARG A 492 5.37 5.74 -21.26
C ARG A 492 4.21 5.93 -22.23
N GLY A 493 3.71 7.15 -22.41
CA GLY A 493 2.66 7.43 -23.40
C GLY A 493 1.42 6.58 -23.22
N GLY A 494 1.01 6.29 -21.97
CA GLY A 494 -0.10 5.42 -21.65
C GLY A 494 0.13 3.92 -21.90
N VAL A 495 1.38 3.51 -22.16
CA VAL A 495 1.78 2.10 -22.34
C VAL A 495 2.63 1.64 -21.15
N ASP A 496 2.24 0.53 -20.54
CA ASP A 496 3.01 -0.15 -19.51
C ASP A 496 4.06 -1.07 -20.14
N GLU A 497 5.33 -0.64 -20.17
CA GLU A 497 6.45 -1.45 -20.63
C GLU A 497 6.91 -2.39 -19.49
N PRO A 498 7.09 -3.71 -19.75
CA PRO A 498 7.56 -4.64 -18.73
C PRO A 498 8.93 -4.23 -18.14
N TRP A 499 9.04 -4.26 -16.82
CA TRP A 499 10.25 -3.88 -16.10
C TRP A 499 10.51 -4.81 -14.90
N ASP A 500 11.79 -5.00 -14.59
CA ASP A 500 12.24 -5.66 -13.37
C ASP A 500 13.62 -5.09 -12.97
N GLU A 501 13.63 -4.32 -11.89
CA GLU A 501 14.83 -3.62 -11.41
C GLU A 501 15.92 -4.59 -10.96
N VAL A 502 15.54 -5.65 -10.25
CA VAL A 502 16.47 -6.67 -9.75
C VAL A 502 17.06 -7.47 -10.92
N ALA A 503 16.23 -7.82 -11.91
CA ALA A 503 16.70 -8.50 -13.11
C ALA A 503 17.69 -7.64 -13.90
N ALA A 504 17.42 -6.34 -14.08
CA ALA A 504 18.32 -5.41 -14.74
C ALA A 504 19.69 -5.29 -14.01
N ALA A 505 19.66 -5.24 -12.68
CA ALA A 505 20.89 -5.23 -11.86
C ALA A 505 21.68 -6.54 -12.03
N ARG A 506 21.00 -7.69 -12.01
CA ARG A 506 21.65 -9.01 -12.22
C ARG A 506 22.25 -9.16 -13.62
N GLU A 507 21.56 -8.67 -14.65
CA GLU A 507 22.08 -8.65 -16.03
C GLU A 507 23.38 -7.81 -16.12
N ALA A 508 23.39 -6.63 -15.48
CA ALA A 508 24.57 -5.77 -15.45
C ALA A 508 25.74 -6.45 -14.72
N LEU A 509 25.49 -7.09 -13.56
CA LEU A 509 26.51 -7.86 -12.83
C LEU A 509 27.03 -9.04 -13.65
N THR A 510 26.15 -9.77 -14.34
CA THR A 510 26.54 -10.90 -15.21
C THR A 510 27.43 -10.42 -16.37
N SER A 511 27.13 -9.25 -16.94
CA SER A 511 27.94 -8.66 -18.01
C SER A 511 29.37 -8.29 -17.57
N LEU A 512 29.58 -8.08 -16.25
CA LEU A 512 30.90 -7.88 -15.62
C LEU A 512 31.58 -9.18 -15.20
N GLY A 513 30.97 -10.34 -15.49
CA GLY A 513 31.53 -11.66 -15.17
C GLY A 513 31.17 -12.20 -13.79
N TYR A 514 30.26 -11.55 -13.05
CA TYR A 514 29.71 -12.09 -11.81
C TYR A 514 28.62 -13.12 -12.14
N PRO A 515 28.62 -14.32 -11.50
CA PRO A 515 27.63 -15.35 -11.80
C PRO A 515 26.20 -14.89 -11.44
N GLN A 516 25.20 -15.44 -12.14
CA GLN A 516 23.82 -15.29 -11.67
C GLN A 516 23.72 -15.99 -10.32
N GLY A 517 23.47 -15.22 -9.24
CA GLY A 517 23.22 -15.80 -7.93
C GLY A 517 22.03 -16.78 -8.00
N THR A 518 22.18 -17.93 -7.37
CA THR A 518 21.15 -18.97 -7.23
C THR A 518 20.00 -18.52 -6.36
#